data_14fbf67c3deccfea7f6cbd8501a49cd6
#
_entry.id   14fbf67c3deccfea7f6cbd8501a49cd6
#
_cell.length_a   1.000
_cell.length_b   1.000
_cell.length_c   1.000
_cell.angle_alpha   90.00
_cell.angle_beta   90.00
_cell.angle_gamma   90.00
#
_symmetry.space_group_name_H-M   'P 1'
#
loop_
_entity.id
_entity.type
_entity.pdbx_description
1 polymer ?
#
loop_
_entity_poly.entity_id
_entity_poly.type
_entity_poly.pdbx_seq_one_letter_code
_entity_poly.pdbx_strand_id
1 'polypeptide(L)'
;MVWETVIGLEVHVQLATNSKLFSGSSITFGAEPNTQASIFDLAMPGTLPVMNEEALRMAVKFGLALDAEIGRKSVFDRKNYFYPDLPKGYQVSQLEFQSVLHQLQLKKLNKKFYVLKMEINIIN
;
A
#
# COMPACT_ATOMS: atom_id res chain seq x y z
N MET A 1 34.76 -18.07 1.05
CA MET A 1 33.55 -17.31 0.72
C MET A 1 32.43 -17.93 1.53
N VAL A 2 31.78 -17.17 2.41
CA VAL A 2 30.66 -17.67 3.24
C VAL A 2 29.38 -17.19 2.57
N TRP A 3 28.49 -18.12 2.22
CA TRP A 3 27.19 -17.81 1.63
C TRP A 3 26.16 -17.59 2.73
N GLU A 4 25.40 -16.49 2.66
CA GLU A 4 24.28 -16.22 3.54
C GLU A 4 22.98 -16.32 2.74
N THR A 5 22.03 -17.10 3.26
CA THR A 5 20.71 -17.23 2.64
C THR A 5 19.80 -16.14 3.17
N VAL A 6 19.26 -15.29 2.27
CA VAL A 6 18.27 -14.27 2.59
C VAL A 6 16.95 -14.65 1.94
N ILE A 7 15.87 -14.72 2.73
CA ILE A 7 14.54 -15.04 2.26
C ILE A 7 13.64 -13.85 2.59
N GLY A 8 13.03 -13.26 1.56
CA GLY A 8 12.01 -12.21 1.68
C GLY A 8 10.63 -12.78 1.36
N LEU A 9 9.62 -12.34 2.09
CA LEU A 9 8.22 -12.61 1.79
C LEU A 9 7.51 -11.29 1.51
N GLU A 10 6.70 -11.27 0.46
CA GLU A 10 5.82 -10.16 0.12
C GLU A 10 4.38 -10.66 0.21
N VAL A 11 3.56 -9.94 0.96
CA VAL A 11 2.14 -10.29 1.17
C VAL A 11 1.27 -9.12 0.72
N HIS A 12 0.33 -9.41 -0.17
CA HIS A 12 -0.67 -8.44 -0.62
C HIS A 12 -1.96 -8.66 0.16
N VAL A 13 -2.52 -7.58 0.67
CA VAL A 13 -3.77 -7.61 1.43
C VAL A 13 -4.77 -6.64 0.82
N GLN A 14 -5.96 -7.12 0.52
CA GLN A 14 -7.09 -6.27 0.17
C GLN A 14 -7.86 -5.89 1.43
N LEU A 15 -7.95 -4.59 1.71
CA LEU A 15 -8.66 -4.09 2.88
C LEU A 15 -10.18 -4.05 2.64
N ALA A 16 -10.95 -4.39 3.67
CA ALA A 16 -12.42 -4.37 3.62
C ALA A 16 -12.97 -2.96 3.86
N THR A 17 -12.62 -2.02 2.99
CA THR A 17 -13.17 -0.65 2.98
C THR A 17 -14.37 -0.55 2.04
N ASN A 18 -15.13 0.53 2.13
CA ASN A 18 -16.26 0.79 1.21
C ASN A 18 -15.85 1.59 -0.01
N SER A 19 -14.70 2.23 0.03
CA SER A 19 -14.17 3.05 -1.04
C SER A 19 -12.68 2.77 -1.26
N LYS A 20 -12.17 3.25 -2.39
CA LYS A 20 -10.77 3.14 -2.76
C LYS A 20 -9.85 3.83 -1.76
N LEU A 21 -8.53 3.54 -1.83
CA LEU A 21 -7.53 4.10 -0.93
C LEU A 21 -7.39 5.62 -1.06
N PHE A 22 -7.41 6.13 -2.29
CA PHE A 22 -7.14 7.54 -2.59
C PHE A 22 -8.30 8.27 -3.27
N SER A 23 -9.47 7.66 -3.30
CA SER A 23 -10.66 8.25 -3.88
C SER A 23 -11.92 7.76 -3.16
N GLY A 24 -12.98 8.57 -3.22
CA GLY A 24 -14.29 8.19 -2.65
C GLY A 24 -15.07 7.19 -3.50
N SER A 25 -14.55 6.74 -4.63
CA SER A 25 -15.22 5.78 -5.49
C SER A 25 -15.39 4.44 -4.80
N SER A 26 -16.52 3.79 -5.04
CA SER A 26 -16.84 2.46 -4.51
C SER A 26 -15.85 1.40 -4.99
N ILE A 27 -15.72 0.33 -4.22
CA ILE A 27 -15.00 -0.89 -4.58
C ILE A 27 -15.94 -2.11 -4.63
N THR A 28 -17.22 -1.89 -4.85
CA THR A 28 -18.21 -2.97 -4.93
C THR A 28 -17.84 -3.95 -6.03
N PHE A 29 -17.72 -5.23 -5.66
CA PHE A 29 -17.43 -6.28 -6.62
C PHE A 29 -18.58 -6.47 -7.61
N GLY A 30 -18.25 -6.70 -8.89
CA GLY A 30 -19.23 -6.97 -9.94
C GLY A 30 -19.92 -5.74 -10.52
N ALA A 31 -19.46 -4.54 -10.23
CA ALA A 31 -19.96 -3.33 -10.89
C ALA A 31 -19.56 -3.28 -12.36
N GLU A 32 -20.35 -2.58 -13.17
CA GLU A 32 -20.06 -2.37 -14.59
C GLU A 32 -18.71 -1.66 -14.79
N PRO A 33 -17.98 -1.96 -15.87
CA PRO A 33 -16.69 -1.34 -16.16
C PRO A 33 -16.77 0.19 -16.14
N ASN A 34 -15.76 0.83 -15.56
CA ASN A 34 -15.59 2.30 -15.50
C ASN A 34 -16.66 3.07 -14.71
N THR A 35 -17.56 2.40 -13.99
CA THR A 35 -18.61 3.09 -13.20
C THR A 35 -18.12 3.53 -11.82
N GLN A 36 -17.01 2.99 -11.35
CA GLN A 36 -16.42 3.28 -10.04
C GLN A 36 -15.11 4.08 -10.19
N ALA A 37 -15.18 5.21 -10.88
CA ALA A 37 -14.04 6.08 -11.12
C ALA A 37 -14.36 7.52 -10.74
N SER A 38 -13.47 8.15 -9.98
CA SER A 38 -13.50 9.57 -9.64
C SER A 38 -12.59 10.38 -10.56
N ILE A 39 -12.64 11.70 -10.43
CA ILE A 39 -11.72 12.60 -11.13
C ILE A 39 -10.24 12.30 -10.80
N PHE A 40 -9.97 11.81 -9.59
CA PHE A 40 -8.63 11.36 -9.20
C PHE A 40 -8.21 10.08 -9.95
N ASP A 41 -9.11 9.11 -10.06
CA ASP A 41 -8.84 7.85 -10.77
C ASP A 41 -8.57 8.09 -12.26
N LEU A 42 -9.18 9.14 -12.82
CA LEU A 42 -9.01 9.58 -14.21
C LEU A 42 -7.79 10.48 -14.41
N ALA A 43 -7.02 10.75 -13.36
CA ALA A 43 -5.86 11.65 -13.38
C ALA A 43 -6.15 13.05 -13.93
N MET A 44 -7.33 13.59 -13.63
CA MET A 44 -7.70 14.94 -14.08
C MET A 44 -6.76 15.99 -13.49
N PRO A 45 -6.42 17.05 -14.25
CA PRO A 45 -5.56 18.12 -13.76
C PRO A 45 -6.05 18.74 -12.45
N GLY A 46 -5.11 19.01 -11.53
CA GLY A 46 -5.40 19.64 -10.24
C GLY A 46 -5.94 18.71 -9.16
N THR A 47 -6.11 17.42 -9.44
CA THR A 47 -6.55 16.45 -8.44
C THR A 47 -5.40 15.92 -7.60
N LEU A 48 -5.64 15.78 -6.29
CA LEU A 48 -4.70 15.20 -5.33
C LEU A 48 -5.34 14.00 -4.63
N PRO A 49 -4.54 13.01 -4.22
CA PRO A 49 -5.05 11.88 -3.45
C PRO A 49 -5.53 12.33 -2.08
N VAL A 50 -6.66 11.78 -1.65
CA VAL A 50 -7.14 11.89 -0.27
C VAL A 50 -7.19 10.48 0.30
N MET A 51 -6.38 10.22 1.31
CA MET A 51 -6.26 8.90 1.90
C MET A 51 -7.54 8.50 2.64
N ASN A 52 -8.00 7.27 2.40
CA ASN A 52 -9.12 6.68 3.12
C ASN A 52 -8.71 6.42 4.60
N GLU A 53 -9.38 7.10 5.52
CA GLU A 53 -9.09 6.99 6.96
C GLU A 53 -9.28 5.55 7.49
N GLU A 54 -10.30 4.84 7.02
CA GLU A 54 -10.54 3.47 7.47
C GLU A 54 -9.44 2.52 7.00
N ALA A 55 -8.92 2.71 5.78
CA ALA A 55 -7.76 1.97 5.31
C ALA A 55 -6.53 2.22 6.19
N LEU A 56 -6.27 3.48 6.55
CA LEU A 56 -5.19 3.83 7.48
C LEU A 56 -5.39 3.16 8.84
N ARG A 57 -6.62 3.21 9.38
CA ARG A 57 -6.95 2.58 10.66
C ARG A 57 -6.71 1.06 10.64
N MET A 58 -7.13 0.38 9.57
CA MET A 58 -6.88 -1.05 9.38
C MET A 58 -5.39 -1.35 9.29
N ALA A 59 -4.63 -0.56 8.53
CA ALA A 59 -3.19 -0.72 8.38
C ALA A 59 -2.45 -0.53 9.72
N VAL A 60 -2.83 0.49 10.50
CA VAL A 60 -2.26 0.72 11.84
C VAL A 60 -2.58 -0.43 12.80
N LYS A 61 -3.85 -0.90 12.84
CA LYS A 61 -4.22 -2.07 13.66
C LYS A 61 -3.39 -3.29 13.32
N PHE A 62 -3.21 -3.54 12.04
CA PHE A 62 -2.40 -4.64 11.56
C PHE A 62 -0.93 -4.48 11.95
N GLY A 63 -0.35 -3.29 11.76
CA GLY A 63 1.02 -2.99 12.17
C GLY A 63 1.24 -3.22 13.67
N LEU A 64 0.31 -2.75 14.52
CA LEU A 64 0.37 -2.96 15.96
C LEU A 64 0.26 -4.46 16.34
N ALA A 65 -0.57 -5.23 15.65
CA ALA A 65 -0.70 -6.67 15.88
C ALA A 65 0.61 -7.43 15.58
N LEU A 66 1.44 -6.89 14.71
CA LEU A 66 2.74 -7.45 14.34
C LEU A 66 3.92 -6.82 15.12
N ASP A 67 3.65 -5.99 16.12
CA ASP A 67 4.67 -5.26 16.90
C ASP A 67 5.56 -4.38 16.00
N ALA A 68 4.97 -3.78 14.96
CA ALA A 68 5.66 -2.90 14.03
C ALA A 68 5.70 -1.45 14.53
N GLU A 69 6.72 -0.72 14.10
CA GLU A 69 6.79 0.72 14.33
C GLU A 69 5.82 1.45 13.40
N ILE A 70 5.00 2.33 13.96
CA ILE A 70 4.04 3.12 13.19
C ILE A 70 4.61 4.50 12.89
N GLY A 71 4.73 4.82 11.61
CA GLY A 71 5.17 6.13 11.14
C GLY A 71 4.17 7.23 11.49
N ARG A 72 4.64 8.30 12.13
CA ARG A 72 3.79 9.47 12.49
C ARG A 72 3.59 10.45 11.35
N LYS A 73 4.36 10.31 10.30
CA LYS A 73 4.32 11.16 9.10
C LYS A 73 4.35 10.27 7.88
N SER A 74 3.46 10.54 6.95
CA SER A 74 3.40 9.85 5.65
C SER A 74 3.53 10.89 4.54
N VAL A 75 4.30 10.53 3.52
CA VAL A 75 4.44 11.35 2.31
C VAL A 75 4.13 10.45 1.12
N PHE A 76 3.31 10.96 0.20
CA PHE A 76 2.94 10.26 -1.00
C PHE A 76 3.69 10.82 -2.20
N ASP A 77 4.26 9.93 -2.98
CA ASP A 77 5.01 10.21 -4.19
C ASP A 77 4.30 9.60 -5.39
N ARG A 78 4.67 10.04 -6.59
CA ARG A 78 4.20 9.44 -7.83
C ARG A 78 5.29 8.55 -8.41
N LYS A 79 5.01 7.25 -8.52
CA LYS A 79 5.81 6.31 -9.28
C LYS A 79 5.28 6.28 -10.71
N ASN A 80 5.95 6.99 -11.61
CA ASN A 80 5.53 7.05 -13.01
C ASN A 80 5.95 5.78 -13.75
N TYR A 81 5.02 5.14 -14.42
CA TYR A 81 5.25 4.06 -15.37
C TYR A 81 4.06 3.94 -16.31
N PHE A 82 4.31 3.43 -17.51
CA PHE A 82 3.31 3.39 -18.57
C PHE A 82 3.02 1.95 -18.95
N TYR A 83 1.85 1.47 -18.50
CA TYR A 83 1.33 0.17 -18.84
C TYR A 83 -0.10 0.31 -19.38
N PRO A 84 -0.55 -0.59 -20.29
CA PRO A 84 -1.90 -0.53 -20.85
C PRO A 84 -3.02 -0.61 -19.81
N ASP A 85 -2.78 -1.28 -18.70
CA ASP A 85 -3.70 -1.46 -17.58
C ASP A 85 -3.69 -0.31 -16.55
N LEU A 86 -2.82 0.70 -16.76
CA LEU A 86 -2.73 1.87 -15.91
C LEU A 86 -2.90 3.17 -16.71
N PRO A 87 -4.13 3.55 -17.10
CA PRO A 87 -4.38 4.70 -17.98
C PRO A 87 -3.82 6.02 -17.47
N LYS A 88 -3.77 6.23 -16.16
CA LYS A 88 -3.24 7.47 -15.55
C LYS A 88 -1.70 7.57 -15.59
N GLY A 89 -0.98 6.52 -15.98
CA GLY A 89 0.46 6.53 -16.16
C GLY A 89 1.30 6.68 -14.89
N TYR A 90 0.70 6.63 -13.71
CA TYR A 90 1.42 6.65 -12.43
C TYR A 90 0.67 5.88 -11.34
N GLN A 91 1.41 5.44 -10.34
CA GLN A 91 0.92 4.86 -9.11
C GLN A 91 1.30 5.77 -7.94
N VAL A 92 0.36 6.01 -7.02
CA VAL A 92 0.68 6.66 -5.74
C VAL A 92 1.48 5.68 -4.90
N SER A 93 2.59 6.14 -4.38
CA SER A 93 3.54 5.33 -3.63
C SER A 93 4.06 6.09 -2.40
N GLN A 94 4.80 5.41 -1.55
CA GLN A 94 5.52 5.99 -0.43
C GLN A 94 6.97 5.54 -0.50
N LEU A 95 7.90 6.44 -0.84
CA LEU A 95 9.31 6.10 -1.00
C LEU A 95 10.11 6.34 0.27
N GLU A 96 9.98 7.54 0.86
CA GLU A 96 10.79 7.95 2.01
C GLU A 96 10.06 7.81 3.35
N PHE A 97 8.77 8.13 3.40
CA PHE A 97 7.97 8.14 4.63
C PHE A 97 6.75 7.25 4.49
N GLN A 98 6.88 6.02 4.91
CA GLN A 98 5.78 5.04 4.91
C GLN A 98 4.91 5.20 6.15
N SER A 99 3.59 5.08 5.98
CA SER A 99 2.61 5.16 7.08
C SER A 99 2.72 4.00 8.05
N VAL A 100 3.01 2.83 7.53
CA VAL A 100 3.16 1.59 8.28
C VAL A 100 4.31 0.82 7.68
N LEU A 101 5.25 0.44 8.52
CA LEU A 101 6.32 -0.49 8.26
C LEU A 101 7.55 0.01 7.47
N HIS A 102 8.45 0.60 8.19
CA HIS A 102 9.86 0.36 7.93
C HIS A 102 10.21 -0.98 8.58
N GLN A 103 10.47 -1.99 7.76
CA GLN A 103 11.00 -3.30 8.16
C GLN A 103 10.40 -3.91 9.44
N LEU A 104 9.47 -4.85 9.28
CA LEU A 104 9.30 -5.87 10.30
C LEU A 104 10.63 -6.62 10.45
N GLN A 105 11.46 -6.17 11.38
CA GLN A 105 12.50 -7.03 11.91
C GLN A 105 11.80 -8.08 12.77
N LEU A 106 11.50 -9.21 12.18
CA LEU A 106 11.10 -10.37 12.98
C LEU A 106 12.21 -10.63 14.00
N LYS A 107 11.84 -10.52 15.28
CA LYS A 107 12.69 -10.83 16.42
C LYS A 107 13.43 -12.13 16.15
N LYS A 108 14.73 -12.09 16.33
CA LYS A 108 15.70 -13.17 16.24
C LYS A 108 15.15 -14.48 16.81
N LEU A 109 14.59 -15.33 15.98
CA LEU A 109 14.39 -16.73 16.29
C LEU A 109 15.68 -17.48 15.90
N ASN A 110 16.48 -17.85 16.89
CA ASN A 110 17.66 -18.70 16.75
C ASN A 110 18.67 -18.31 15.65
N LYS A 111 19.25 -17.10 15.71
CA LYS A 111 20.39 -16.66 14.89
C LYS A 111 20.16 -16.57 13.36
N LYS A 112 18.92 -16.60 12.88
CA LYS A 112 18.60 -16.35 11.47
C LYS A 112 17.77 -15.08 11.36
N PHE A 113 18.14 -14.19 10.45
CA PHE A 113 17.38 -12.97 10.15
C PHE A 113 16.41 -13.26 9.02
N TYR A 114 15.15 -12.96 9.23
CA TYR A 114 14.15 -12.91 8.18
C TYR A 114 13.74 -11.45 8.01
N VAL A 115 13.79 -10.94 6.79
CA VAL A 115 13.22 -9.63 6.44
C VAL A 115 11.87 -9.90 5.83
N LEU A 116 10.80 -9.56 6.53
CA LEU A 116 9.46 -9.54 5.96
C LEU A 116 9.21 -8.12 5.44
N LYS A 117 9.27 -7.94 4.14
CA LYS A 117 8.80 -6.71 3.51
C LYS A 117 7.30 -6.89 3.23
N MET A 118 6.48 -6.11 3.90
CA MET A 118 5.06 -6.11 3.64
C MET A 118 4.69 -4.87 2.86
N GLU A 119 4.26 -5.04 1.64
CA GLU A 119 3.60 -4.00 0.85
C GLU A 119 2.09 -4.22 0.95
N ILE A 120 1.37 -3.24 1.47
CA ILE A 120 -0.08 -3.23 1.41
C ILE A 120 -0.44 -2.67 0.03
N ASN A 121 -0.52 -3.54 -0.95
CA ASN A 121 -1.05 -3.18 -2.25
C ASN A 121 -2.57 -3.31 -2.20
N ILE A 122 -3.24 -2.17 -2.22
CA ILE A 122 -4.69 -2.14 -2.36
C ILE A 122 -4.98 -2.27 -3.85
N ILE A 123 -5.29 -3.50 -4.25
CA ILE A 123 -5.75 -3.80 -5.59
C ILE A 123 -7.23 -3.41 -5.65
N ASN A 124 -7.55 -2.52 -6.57
CA ASN A 124 -8.92 -2.14 -6.90
C ASN A 124 -9.43 -3.00 -8.05
#